data_a7d4de637e55907a323f69854a5a4fb0
#
_entry.id   a7d4de637e55907a323f69854a5a4fb0
#
_cell.length_a   1.000
_cell.length_b   1.000
_cell.length_c   1.000
_cell.angle_alpha   90.00
_cell.angle_beta   90.00
_cell.angle_gamma   90.00
#
_symmetry.space_group_name_H-M   'P 1'
#
loop_
_entity.id
_entity.type
_entity.pdbx_description
1 polymer ?
#
loop_
_entity_poly.entity_id
_entity_poly.type
_entity_poly.pdbx_seq_one_letter_code
_entity_poly.pdbx_strand_id
1 'polypeptide(L)'
;MSEYLVEVEHLKQYFQVRSGFKNMTLKAVDDVSFCIKPGETLGLVGESGCGKTTVGRSLLHLYDPTGGTVRFEGEEVTKKNIQRMRAKMQMVFQDPYSSLDPRMTAEDIIGEPLDVHHVCANRKERRDKVISLMELVGLNSEHATRYAHEFSGGQRQRIGIARALAVDPKFIVCDEPVSALDVSIQAQVINMFEDLQNQLGVAYLFIAHDLLVVQHISNRIAVMYLGHVVELADANELMSDPKHPYTQSLLSAVPIPDPRTARKKNRIVLEGDVPSPLKMPSGCPFRTRCRYATEQCAMERPDLTDRGGGHMVACWNK
;
A
#
# COMPACT_ATOMS: atom_id res chain seq x y z
N MET A 1 8.83 -20.72 -13.88
CA MET A 1 8.20 -20.03 -12.73
C MET A 1 8.32 -18.56 -13.02
N SER A 2 7.28 -17.75 -12.78
CA SER A 2 7.36 -16.29 -12.97
C SER A 2 8.47 -15.73 -12.07
N GLU A 3 9.25 -14.77 -12.56
CA GLU A 3 10.24 -14.02 -11.77
C GLU A 3 9.55 -13.19 -10.68
N TYR A 4 8.29 -12.83 -10.92
CA TYR A 4 7.50 -11.96 -10.05
C TYR A 4 6.43 -12.75 -9.31
N LEU A 5 6.20 -12.38 -8.04
CA LEU A 5 5.13 -12.91 -7.21
C LEU A 5 3.78 -12.27 -7.56
N VAL A 6 3.79 -10.94 -7.74
CA VAL A 6 2.63 -10.15 -8.15
C VAL A 6 2.98 -9.38 -9.41
N GLU A 7 2.14 -9.45 -10.43
CA GLU A 7 2.24 -8.70 -11.68
C GLU A 7 0.94 -7.94 -11.89
N VAL A 8 1.04 -6.65 -12.09
CA VAL A 8 -0.08 -5.72 -12.32
C VAL A 8 0.12 -5.04 -13.64
N GLU A 9 -0.80 -5.23 -14.58
CA GLU A 9 -0.73 -4.68 -15.92
C GLU A 9 -1.97 -3.84 -16.22
N HIS A 10 -1.77 -2.56 -16.49
CA HIS A 10 -2.81 -1.62 -16.92
C HIS A 10 -4.05 -1.59 -16.02
N LEU A 11 -3.86 -1.76 -14.70
CA LEU A 11 -4.95 -1.81 -13.72
C LEU A 11 -5.79 -0.54 -13.77
N LYS A 12 -7.11 -0.72 -13.88
CA LYS A 12 -8.10 0.35 -13.86
C LYS A 12 -9.18 0.04 -12.84
N GLN A 13 -9.51 1.04 -12.02
CA GLN A 13 -10.62 0.96 -11.09
C GLN A 13 -11.43 2.26 -11.14
N TYR A 14 -12.62 2.19 -11.72
CA TYR A 14 -13.53 3.30 -11.88
C TYR A 14 -14.78 3.08 -11.04
N PHE A 15 -15.24 4.14 -10.39
CA PHE A 15 -16.49 4.13 -9.61
C PHE A 15 -17.50 5.07 -10.25
N GLN A 16 -18.76 4.65 -10.29
CA GLN A 16 -19.86 5.52 -10.65
C GLN A 16 -20.32 6.27 -9.39
N VAL A 17 -20.18 7.59 -9.41
CA VAL A 17 -20.59 8.45 -8.30
C VAL A 17 -21.66 9.43 -8.74
N ARG A 18 -22.64 9.66 -7.87
CA ARG A 18 -23.70 10.60 -8.15
C ARG A 18 -23.33 11.98 -7.61
N SER A 19 -23.27 12.97 -8.51
CA SER A 19 -23.01 14.38 -8.15
C SER A 19 -24.24 15.19 -8.56
N GLY A 20 -25.10 15.48 -7.61
CA GLY A 20 -26.42 16.06 -7.88
C GLY A 20 -27.28 15.13 -8.75
N PHE A 21 -27.73 15.63 -9.91
CA PHE A 21 -28.53 14.85 -10.86
C PHE A 21 -27.72 14.12 -11.94
N LYS A 22 -26.38 14.23 -11.92
CA LYS A 22 -25.51 13.62 -12.94
C LYS A 22 -24.72 12.44 -12.35
N ASN A 23 -24.67 11.34 -13.10
CA ASN A 23 -23.72 10.27 -12.82
C ASN A 23 -22.37 10.67 -13.42
N MET A 24 -21.31 10.58 -12.63
CA MET A 24 -19.95 10.87 -13.02
C MET A 24 -19.08 9.65 -12.75
N THR A 25 -18.08 9.43 -13.58
CA THR A 25 -17.11 8.35 -13.40
C THR A 25 -15.90 8.90 -12.66
N LEU A 26 -15.66 8.36 -11.46
CA LEU A 26 -14.44 8.59 -10.69
C LEU A 26 -13.40 7.57 -11.12
N LYS A 27 -12.32 8.01 -11.73
CA LYS A 27 -11.17 7.19 -12.11
C LYS A 27 -10.18 7.14 -10.94
N ALA A 28 -10.44 6.26 -9.98
CA ALA A 28 -9.62 6.16 -8.79
C ALA A 28 -8.23 5.55 -9.07
N VAL A 29 -8.17 4.61 -10.01
CA VAL A 29 -6.94 4.03 -10.56
C VAL A 29 -7.13 4.01 -12.09
N ASP A 30 -6.17 4.57 -12.82
CA ASP A 30 -6.27 4.69 -14.27
C ASP A 30 -4.92 4.34 -14.92
N ASP A 31 -4.77 3.08 -15.32
CA ASP A 31 -3.57 2.58 -16.02
C ASP A 31 -2.33 2.45 -15.11
N VAL A 32 -2.44 1.68 -14.04
CA VAL A 32 -1.33 1.40 -13.12
C VAL A 32 -0.71 0.04 -13.44
N SER A 33 0.63 0.04 -13.63
CA SER A 33 1.42 -1.17 -13.88
C SER A 33 2.65 -1.20 -12.98
N PHE A 34 2.89 -2.35 -12.34
CA PHE A 34 4.09 -2.64 -11.55
C PHE A 34 4.19 -4.15 -11.29
N CYS A 35 5.34 -4.58 -10.80
CA CYS A 35 5.55 -5.96 -10.35
C CYS A 35 6.20 -5.98 -8.96
N ILE A 36 6.01 -7.09 -8.22
CA ILE A 36 6.61 -7.32 -6.90
C ILE A 36 7.27 -8.71 -6.92
N LYS A 37 8.53 -8.79 -6.48
CA LYS A 37 9.27 -10.05 -6.37
C LYS A 37 8.93 -10.77 -5.06
N PRO A 38 9.18 -12.10 -4.98
CA PRO A 38 9.09 -12.80 -3.70
C PRO A 38 10.00 -12.14 -2.64
N GLY A 39 9.46 -11.93 -1.43
CA GLY A 39 10.19 -11.31 -0.33
C GLY A 39 10.50 -9.82 -0.50
N GLU A 40 9.97 -9.17 -1.55
CA GLU A 40 10.16 -7.74 -1.79
C GLU A 40 9.09 -6.90 -1.08
N THR A 41 9.47 -5.73 -0.58
CA THR A 41 8.55 -4.66 -0.21
C THR A 41 8.52 -3.59 -1.29
N LEU A 42 7.37 -3.42 -1.95
CA LEU A 42 7.09 -2.27 -2.80
C LEU A 42 6.32 -1.22 -2.00
N GLY A 43 6.94 -0.06 -1.78
CA GLY A 43 6.27 1.10 -1.20
C GLY A 43 5.36 1.80 -2.21
N LEU A 44 4.15 2.17 -1.80
CA LEU A 44 3.23 2.96 -2.62
C LEU A 44 2.89 4.26 -1.89
N VAL A 45 3.36 5.39 -2.41
CA VAL A 45 3.25 6.71 -1.77
C VAL A 45 2.51 7.70 -2.66
N GLY A 46 1.99 8.77 -2.05
CA GLY A 46 1.31 9.88 -2.74
C GLY A 46 0.32 10.60 -1.84
N GLU A 47 -0.21 11.73 -2.29
CA GLU A 47 -1.20 12.51 -1.54
C GLU A 47 -2.46 11.70 -1.20
N SER A 48 -3.17 12.09 -0.13
CA SER A 48 -4.43 11.44 0.25
C SER A 48 -5.44 11.51 -0.91
N GLY A 49 -6.17 10.42 -1.14
CA GLY A 49 -7.15 10.33 -2.23
C GLY A 49 -6.57 10.08 -3.62
N CYS A 50 -5.25 9.88 -3.79
CA CYS A 50 -4.66 9.59 -5.11
C CYS A 50 -4.91 8.16 -5.63
N GLY A 51 -5.55 7.27 -4.85
CA GLY A 51 -5.94 5.93 -5.29
C GLY A 51 -5.15 4.75 -4.69
N LYS A 52 -4.19 4.96 -3.79
CA LYS A 52 -3.33 3.92 -3.18
C LYS A 52 -4.12 2.75 -2.56
N THR A 53 -5.02 3.05 -1.63
CA THR A 53 -5.92 2.06 -1.01
C THR A 53 -6.75 1.32 -2.05
N THR A 54 -7.19 2.02 -3.10
CA THR A 54 -7.95 1.41 -4.20
C THR A 54 -7.10 0.41 -4.97
N VAL A 55 -5.82 0.70 -5.24
CA VAL A 55 -4.88 -0.27 -5.82
C VAL A 55 -4.82 -1.51 -4.95
N GLY A 56 -4.48 -1.38 -3.67
CA GLY A 56 -4.37 -2.52 -2.74
C GLY A 56 -5.64 -3.38 -2.69
N ARG A 57 -6.82 -2.76 -2.60
CA ARG A 57 -8.10 -3.47 -2.57
C ARG A 57 -8.44 -4.14 -3.91
N SER A 58 -8.04 -3.55 -5.03
CA SER A 58 -8.25 -4.14 -6.36
C SER A 58 -7.36 -5.37 -6.58
N LEU A 59 -6.11 -5.39 -6.07
CA LEU A 59 -5.24 -6.57 -6.12
C LEU A 59 -5.86 -7.79 -5.45
N LEU A 60 -6.56 -7.57 -4.34
CA LEU A 60 -7.23 -8.63 -3.57
C LEU A 60 -8.67 -8.90 -4.03
N HIS A 61 -9.10 -8.29 -5.15
CA HIS A 61 -10.48 -8.34 -5.62
C HIS A 61 -11.52 -8.04 -4.51
N LEU A 62 -11.20 -7.11 -3.60
CA LEU A 62 -12.19 -6.47 -2.73
C LEU A 62 -13.01 -5.45 -3.53
N TYR A 63 -12.38 -4.88 -4.57
CA TYR A 63 -13.05 -4.19 -5.67
C TYR A 63 -12.75 -4.97 -6.95
N ASP A 64 -13.78 -5.22 -7.75
CA ASP A 64 -13.60 -5.84 -9.07
C ASP A 64 -12.95 -4.82 -10.01
N PRO A 65 -11.75 -5.07 -10.54
CA PRO A 65 -11.11 -4.17 -11.48
C PRO A 65 -12.00 -3.90 -12.70
N THR A 66 -12.05 -2.64 -13.13
CA THR A 66 -12.80 -2.26 -14.34
C THR A 66 -11.99 -2.48 -15.61
N GLY A 67 -10.70 -2.77 -15.49
CA GLY A 67 -9.80 -3.13 -16.59
C GLY A 67 -8.40 -3.45 -16.09
N GLY A 68 -7.58 -3.98 -17.00
CA GLY A 68 -6.25 -4.47 -16.68
C GLY A 68 -6.24 -5.88 -16.10
N THR A 69 -5.05 -6.38 -15.77
CA THR A 69 -4.83 -7.74 -15.29
C THR A 69 -3.98 -7.73 -14.02
N VAL A 70 -4.34 -8.57 -13.06
CA VAL A 70 -3.54 -8.87 -11.87
C VAL A 70 -3.18 -10.36 -11.91
N ARG A 71 -1.88 -10.69 -11.84
CA ARG A 71 -1.41 -12.07 -11.71
C ARG A 71 -0.72 -12.27 -10.38
N PHE A 72 -0.94 -13.43 -9.78
CA PHE A 72 -0.26 -13.88 -8.58
C PHE A 72 0.34 -15.27 -8.82
N GLU A 73 1.65 -15.41 -8.59
CA GLU A 73 2.42 -16.61 -8.95
C GLU A 73 2.24 -17.03 -10.43
N GLY A 74 2.11 -16.04 -11.34
CA GLY A 74 1.87 -16.25 -12.78
C GLY A 74 0.42 -16.58 -13.15
N GLU A 75 -0.48 -16.80 -12.19
CA GLU A 75 -1.89 -17.09 -12.43
C GLU A 75 -2.73 -15.79 -12.32
N GLU A 76 -3.61 -15.54 -13.29
CA GLU A 76 -4.51 -14.39 -13.26
C GLU A 76 -5.51 -14.51 -12.10
N VAL A 77 -5.59 -13.45 -11.29
CA VAL A 77 -6.53 -13.35 -10.16
C VAL A 77 -7.90 -12.95 -10.70
N THR A 78 -8.88 -13.80 -10.48
CA THR A 78 -10.25 -13.65 -10.99
C THR A 78 -11.29 -13.98 -9.91
N LYS A 79 -12.54 -13.62 -10.15
CA LYS A 79 -13.66 -14.02 -9.25
C LYS A 79 -13.76 -15.53 -9.02
N LYS A 80 -13.29 -16.35 -9.97
CA LYS A 80 -13.40 -17.82 -9.88
C LYS A 80 -12.37 -18.43 -8.92
N ASN A 81 -11.18 -17.82 -8.81
CA ASN A 81 -10.08 -18.36 -8.00
C ASN A 81 -9.73 -17.52 -6.77
N ILE A 82 -10.40 -16.37 -6.57
CA ILE A 82 -10.05 -15.41 -5.51
C ILE A 82 -10.12 -16.02 -4.09
N GLN A 83 -11.03 -16.93 -3.80
CA GLN A 83 -11.08 -17.57 -2.49
C GLN A 83 -9.79 -18.35 -2.17
N ARG A 84 -9.29 -19.10 -3.16
CA ARG A 84 -8.01 -19.80 -3.02
C ARG A 84 -6.83 -18.83 -2.95
N MET A 85 -6.87 -17.74 -3.72
CA MET A 85 -5.82 -16.71 -3.72
C MET A 85 -5.77 -15.96 -2.38
N ARG A 86 -6.91 -15.67 -1.76
CA ARG A 86 -6.99 -15.00 -0.45
C ARG A 86 -6.32 -15.77 0.69
N ALA A 87 -6.17 -17.10 0.58
CA ALA A 87 -5.33 -17.84 1.53
C ALA A 87 -3.85 -17.46 1.45
N LYS A 88 -3.39 -16.97 0.29
CA LYS A 88 -1.98 -16.60 0.05
C LYS A 88 -1.75 -15.08 -0.01
N MET A 89 -2.81 -14.31 -0.19
CA MET A 89 -2.79 -12.85 -0.34
C MET A 89 -3.70 -12.24 0.74
N GLN A 90 -3.13 -11.52 1.67
CA GLN A 90 -3.84 -10.96 2.81
C GLN A 90 -3.77 -9.44 2.86
N MET A 91 -4.52 -8.82 3.76
CA MET A 91 -4.54 -7.37 3.96
C MET A 91 -4.46 -7.00 5.43
N VAL A 92 -3.61 -6.04 5.74
CA VAL A 92 -3.61 -5.28 7.00
C VAL A 92 -4.26 -3.93 6.72
N PHE A 93 -5.34 -3.63 7.43
CA PHE A 93 -6.16 -2.44 7.20
C PHE A 93 -5.64 -1.22 7.96
N GLN A 94 -5.97 -0.04 7.45
CA GLN A 94 -5.56 1.26 7.96
C GLN A 94 -6.05 1.54 9.39
N ASP A 95 -7.32 1.25 9.66
CA ASP A 95 -7.93 1.51 10.96
C ASP A 95 -8.13 0.21 11.76
N PRO A 96 -7.32 0.00 12.81
CA PRO A 96 -7.44 -1.19 13.64
C PRO A 96 -8.75 -1.22 14.45
N TYR A 97 -9.44 -0.09 14.62
CA TYR A 97 -10.72 -0.04 15.35
C TYR A 97 -11.87 -0.57 14.50
N SER A 98 -11.95 -0.16 13.24
CA SER A 98 -13.03 -0.58 12.34
C SER A 98 -12.79 -1.95 11.70
N SER A 99 -11.54 -2.45 11.71
CA SER A 99 -11.17 -3.73 11.09
C SER A 99 -11.37 -4.95 11.98
N LEU A 100 -11.59 -4.75 13.29
CA LEU A 100 -11.80 -5.83 14.27
C LEU A 100 -13.22 -5.74 14.84
N ASP A 101 -13.96 -6.86 14.90
CA ASP A 101 -15.26 -6.88 15.58
C ASP A 101 -15.02 -6.73 17.10
N PRO A 102 -15.52 -5.66 17.74
CA PRO A 102 -15.29 -5.41 19.16
C PRO A 102 -15.91 -6.46 20.10
N ARG A 103 -16.80 -7.32 19.57
CA ARG A 103 -17.46 -8.41 20.32
C ARG A 103 -16.71 -9.73 20.26
N MET A 104 -15.66 -9.81 19.43
CA MET A 104 -14.80 -10.98 19.31
C MET A 104 -13.58 -10.86 20.24
N THR A 105 -13.10 -12.00 20.71
CA THR A 105 -11.84 -12.09 21.45
C THR A 105 -10.64 -12.04 20.49
N ALA A 106 -9.44 -11.77 21.02
CA ALA A 106 -8.23 -11.79 20.19
C ALA A 106 -8.02 -13.19 19.57
N GLU A 107 -8.29 -14.27 20.33
CA GLU A 107 -8.23 -15.65 19.82
C GLU A 107 -9.21 -15.88 18.68
N ASP A 108 -10.43 -15.35 18.76
CA ASP A 108 -11.42 -15.52 17.72
C ASP A 108 -11.05 -14.75 16.45
N ILE A 109 -10.59 -13.50 16.58
CA ILE A 109 -10.18 -12.66 15.46
C ILE A 109 -8.98 -13.26 14.71
N ILE A 110 -7.94 -13.69 15.43
CA ILE A 110 -6.74 -14.27 14.81
C ILE A 110 -7.05 -15.66 14.23
N GLY A 111 -7.95 -16.41 14.89
CA GLY A 111 -8.34 -17.75 14.46
C GLY A 111 -9.36 -17.79 13.33
N GLU A 112 -10.10 -16.70 13.06
CA GLU A 112 -11.11 -16.66 12.01
C GLU A 112 -10.59 -17.10 10.62
N PRO A 113 -9.43 -16.60 10.12
CA PRO A 113 -8.89 -17.08 8.85
C PRO A 113 -8.53 -18.57 8.86
N LEU A 114 -8.09 -19.11 10.01
CA LEU A 114 -7.80 -20.54 10.16
C LEU A 114 -9.06 -21.38 9.96
N ASP A 115 -10.18 -20.91 10.51
CA ASP A 115 -11.48 -21.59 10.40
C ASP A 115 -12.02 -21.49 8.97
N VAL A 116 -11.98 -20.29 8.35
CA VAL A 116 -12.50 -20.03 7.01
C VAL A 116 -11.74 -20.83 5.95
N HIS A 117 -10.42 -20.97 6.10
CA HIS A 117 -9.56 -21.69 5.15
C HIS A 117 -9.28 -23.14 5.54
N HIS A 118 -9.90 -23.63 6.63
CA HIS A 118 -9.76 -25.01 7.13
C HIS A 118 -8.28 -25.43 7.34
N VAL A 119 -7.49 -24.53 7.93
CA VAL A 119 -6.04 -24.73 8.11
C VAL A 119 -5.73 -25.75 9.22
N CYS A 120 -6.55 -25.75 10.29
CA CYS A 120 -6.33 -26.58 11.48
C CYS A 120 -7.30 -27.76 11.52
N ALA A 121 -6.79 -28.95 11.91
CA ALA A 121 -7.60 -30.15 11.99
C ALA A 121 -8.52 -30.18 13.23
N ASN A 122 -8.17 -29.45 14.30
CA ASN A 122 -8.91 -29.45 15.57
C ASN A 122 -8.71 -28.15 16.37
N ARG A 123 -9.53 -27.97 17.41
CA ARG A 123 -9.49 -26.78 18.28
C ARG A 123 -8.15 -26.57 18.99
N LYS A 124 -7.46 -27.64 19.36
CA LYS A 124 -6.18 -27.53 20.06
C LYS A 124 -5.13 -26.94 19.12
N GLU A 125 -4.99 -27.49 17.92
CA GLU A 125 -4.07 -27.00 16.89
C GLU A 125 -4.35 -25.54 16.54
N ARG A 126 -5.64 -25.18 16.38
CA ARG A 126 -6.06 -23.78 16.16
C ARG A 126 -5.57 -22.86 17.27
N ARG A 127 -5.80 -23.25 18.53
CA ARG A 127 -5.39 -22.46 19.69
C ARG A 127 -3.88 -22.34 19.78
N ASP A 128 -3.15 -23.42 19.60
CA ASP A 128 -1.69 -23.44 19.65
C ASP A 128 -1.11 -22.51 18.57
N LYS A 129 -1.69 -22.53 17.34
CA LYS A 129 -1.30 -21.61 16.26
C LYS A 129 -1.63 -20.14 16.59
N VAL A 130 -2.80 -19.85 17.13
CA VAL A 130 -3.16 -18.49 17.57
C VAL A 130 -2.20 -17.97 18.62
N ILE A 131 -1.87 -18.77 19.63
CA ILE A 131 -0.91 -18.40 20.68
C ILE A 131 0.46 -18.08 20.07
N SER A 132 0.96 -18.94 19.21
CA SER A 132 2.25 -18.72 18.52
C SER A 132 2.23 -17.43 17.66
N LEU A 133 1.12 -17.11 16.98
CA LEU A 133 0.97 -15.87 16.23
C LEU A 133 0.92 -14.64 17.13
N MET A 134 0.26 -14.72 18.29
CA MET A 134 0.27 -13.63 19.27
C MET A 134 1.69 -13.34 19.76
N GLU A 135 2.45 -14.37 20.10
CA GLU A 135 3.84 -14.24 20.53
C GLU A 135 4.73 -13.68 19.42
N LEU A 136 4.53 -14.14 18.18
CA LEU A 136 5.26 -13.66 16.99
C LEU A 136 5.11 -12.15 16.78
N VAL A 137 3.92 -11.59 17.04
CA VAL A 137 3.69 -10.14 16.94
C VAL A 137 3.92 -9.40 18.26
N GLY A 138 4.49 -10.05 19.28
CA GLY A 138 4.83 -9.46 20.58
C GLY A 138 3.62 -9.12 21.45
N LEU A 139 2.54 -9.90 21.36
CA LEU A 139 1.39 -9.85 22.26
C LEU A 139 1.52 -10.92 23.36
N ASN A 140 1.03 -10.61 24.57
CA ASN A 140 0.96 -11.59 25.63
C ASN A 140 -0.15 -12.61 25.32
N SER A 141 0.22 -13.89 25.22
CA SER A 141 -0.69 -14.99 24.91
C SER A 141 -1.78 -15.21 26.00
N GLU A 142 -1.54 -14.79 27.26
CA GLU A 142 -2.55 -14.81 28.31
C GLU A 142 -3.75 -13.91 28.01
N HIS A 143 -3.57 -12.93 27.13
CA HIS A 143 -4.64 -12.02 26.71
C HIS A 143 -5.49 -12.55 25.55
N ALA A 144 -5.32 -13.78 25.11
CA ALA A 144 -6.05 -14.38 23.99
C ALA A 144 -7.59 -14.30 24.15
N THR A 145 -8.07 -14.42 25.39
CA THR A 145 -9.51 -14.37 25.71
C THR A 145 -10.08 -12.97 25.93
N ARG A 146 -9.25 -11.91 25.85
CA ARG A 146 -9.71 -10.52 25.95
C ARG A 146 -10.40 -10.07 24.67
N TYR A 147 -11.37 -9.21 24.81
CA TYR A 147 -12.06 -8.59 23.68
C TYR A 147 -11.20 -7.52 23.00
N ALA A 148 -11.43 -7.30 21.70
CA ALA A 148 -10.67 -6.33 20.91
C ALA A 148 -10.67 -4.92 21.53
N HIS A 149 -11.76 -4.49 22.16
CA HIS A 149 -11.87 -3.17 22.77
C HIS A 149 -11.02 -2.97 24.06
N GLU A 150 -10.50 -4.04 24.65
CA GLU A 150 -9.64 -4.00 25.84
C GLU A 150 -8.15 -3.77 25.51
N PHE A 151 -7.81 -3.76 24.21
CA PHE A 151 -6.44 -3.54 23.73
C PHE A 151 -6.20 -2.11 23.31
N SER A 152 -4.96 -1.61 23.46
CA SER A 152 -4.53 -0.33 22.90
C SER A 152 -4.53 -0.32 21.38
N GLY A 153 -4.48 0.86 20.73
CA GLY A 153 -4.43 0.97 19.26
C GLY A 153 -3.29 0.17 18.64
N GLY A 154 -2.08 0.25 19.19
CA GLY A 154 -0.93 -0.52 18.73
C GLY A 154 -1.09 -2.04 18.93
N GLN A 155 -1.70 -2.46 20.04
CA GLN A 155 -2.00 -3.88 20.27
C GLN A 155 -3.07 -4.40 19.30
N ARG A 156 -4.12 -3.61 18.99
CA ARG A 156 -5.12 -3.97 17.96
C ARG A 156 -4.50 -4.08 16.58
N GLN A 157 -3.56 -3.20 16.25
CA GLN A 157 -2.81 -3.32 14.99
C GLN A 157 -2.04 -4.63 14.92
N ARG A 158 -1.37 -5.03 16.01
CA ARG A 158 -0.67 -6.33 16.12
C ARG A 158 -1.63 -7.52 16.00
N ILE A 159 -2.85 -7.43 16.54
CA ILE A 159 -3.91 -8.44 16.34
C ILE A 159 -4.28 -8.53 14.85
N GLY A 160 -4.47 -7.39 14.17
CA GLY A 160 -4.75 -7.34 12.73
C GLY A 160 -3.64 -7.94 11.87
N ILE A 161 -2.36 -7.72 12.26
CA ILE A 161 -1.20 -8.33 11.60
C ILE A 161 -1.16 -9.84 11.85
N ALA A 162 -1.36 -10.30 13.11
CA ALA A 162 -1.42 -11.72 13.44
C ALA A 162 -2.55 -12.44 12.67
N ARG A 163 -3.71 -11.80 12.53
CA ARG A 163 -4.83 -12.29 11.71
C ARG A 163 -4.42 -12.48 10.24
N ALA A 164 -3.73 -11.49 9.65
CA ALA A 164 -3.26 -11.59 8.28
C ALA A 164 -2.23 -12.70 8.09
N LEU A 165 -1.39 -12.97 9.09
CA LEU A 165 -0.37 -14.04 9.07
C LEU A 165 -0.93 -15.45 9.29
N ALA A 166 -2.16 -15.59 9.80
CA ALA A 166 -2.71 -16.86 10.25
C ALA A 166 -2.71 -17.97 9.20
N VAL A 167 -2.86 -17.60 7.92
CA VAL A 167 -2.91 -18.54 6.78
C VAL A 167 -1.57 -18.71 6.05
N ASP A 168 -0.47 -18.28 6.66
CA ASP A 168 0.88 -18.32 6.08
C ASP A 168 0.94 -17.67 4.67
N PRO A 169 0.53 -16.39 4.53
CA PRO A 169 0.44 -15.72 3.24
C PRO A 169 1.82 -15.48 2.62
N LYS A 170 1.88 -15.44 1.29
CA LYS A 170 3.09 -15.05 0.55
C LYS A 170 3.14 -13.55 0.25
N PHE A 171 1.99 -12.88 0.28
CA PHE A 171 1.84 -11.47 -0.03
C PHE A 171 0.85 -10.80 0.91
N ILE A 172 1.21 -9.62 1.42
CA ILE A 172 0.32 -8.81 2.26
C ILE A 172 0.27 -7.38 1.71
N VAL A 173 -0.95 -6.87 1.52
CA VAL A 173 -1.20 -5.44 1.31
C VAL A 173 -1.30 -4.77 2.67
N CYS A 174 -0.39 -3.87 2.99
CA CYS A 174 -0.38 -3.07 4.21
C CYS A 174 -0.95 -1.68 3.89
N ASP A 175 -2.23 -1.45 4.16
CA ASP A 175 -2.92 -0.18 3.85
C ASP A 175 -2.77 0.77 5.03
N GLU A 176 -1.81 1.70 4.95
CA GLU A 176 -1.47 2.69 5.98
C GLU A 176 -1.37 2.09 7.41
N PRO A 177 -0.62 1.01 7.62
CA PRO A 177 -0.70 0.19 8.84
C PRO A 177 -0.22 0.89 10.11
N VAL A 178 0.34 2.09 10.01
CA VAL A 178 0.89 2.85 11.13
C VAL A 178 0.29 4.25 11.28
N SER A 179 -0.58 4.68 10.36
CA SER A 179 -1.09 6.07 10.30
C SER A 179 -1.87 6.53 11.54
N ALA A 180 -2.52 5.59 12.23
CA ALA A 180 -3.33 5.87 13.43
C ALA A 180 -2.57 5.66 14.75
N LEU A 181 -1.24 5.47 14.71
CA LEU A 181 -0.41 5.13 15.86
C LEU A 181 0.53 6.28 16.26
N ASP A 182 0.90 6.35 17.52
CA ASP A 182 1.94 7.25 18.02
C ASP A 182 3.30 6.91 17.42
N VAL A 183 4.18 7.91 17.23
CA VAL A 183 5.48 7.77 16.55
C VAL A 183 6.35 6.62 17.12
N SER A 184 6.38 6.46 18.45
CA SER A 184 7.14 5.39 19.09
C SER A 184 6.59 3.99 18.78
N ILE A 185 5.28 3.86 18.69
CA ILE A 185 4.60 2.62 18.33
C ILE A 185 4.73 2.34 16.83
N GLN A 186 4.70 3.37 15.99
CA GLN A 186 4.95 3.25 14.55
C GLN A 186 6.30 2.55 14.29
N ALA A 187 7.38 3.03 14.92
CA ALA A 187 8.71 2.43 14.76
C ALA A 187 8.74 0.95 15.16
N GLN A 188 8.08 0.59 16.27
CA GLN A 188 8.00 -0.81 16.69
C GLN A 188 7.24 -1.70 15.69
N VAL A 189 6.15 -1.19 15.10
CA VAL A 189 5.36 -1.94 14.11
C VAL A 189 6.13 -2.07 12.79
N ILE A 190 6.89 -1.06 12.37
CA ILE A 190 7.73 -1.12 11.18
C ILE A 190 8.83 -2.16 11.34
N ASN A 191 9.59 -2.11 12.44
CA ASN A 191 10.62 -3.12 12.74
C ASN A 191 10.03 -4.54 12.78
N MET A 192 8.82 -4.70 13.34
CA MET A 192 8.12 -5.99 13.33
C MET A 192 7.81 -6.46 11.90
N PHE A 193 7.39 -5.58 10.97
CA PHE A 193 7.20 -5.98 9.57
C PHE A 193 8.50 -6.43 8.90
N GLU A 194 9.63 -5.77 9.18
CA GLU A 194 10.96 -6.19 8.69
C GLU A 194 11.38 -7.55 9.26
N ASP A 195 11.20 -7.76 10.57
CA ASP A 195 11.48 -9.04 11.23
C ASP A 195 10.62 -10.17 10.64
N LEU A 196 9.33 -9.92 10.44
CA LEU A 196 8.41 -10.88 9.82
C LEU A 196 8.80 -11.20 8.37
N GLN A 197 9.21 -10.20 7.58
CA GLN A 197 9.70 -10.40 6.22
C GLN A 197 10.94 -11.27 6.20
N ASN A 198 11.92 -10.98 7.07
CA ASN A 198 13.17 -11.75 7.17
C ASN A 198 12.94 -13.20 7.63
N GLN A 199 11.96 -13.42 8.53
CA GLN A 199 11.67 -14.74 9.06
C GLN A 199 10.80 -15.60 8.15
N LEU A 200 9.80 -15.00 7.49
CA LEU A 200 8.75 -15.69 6.76
C LEU A 200 8.88 -15.56 5.24
N GLY A 201 9.71 -14.64 4.74
CA GLY A 201 9.87 -14.37 3.31
C GLY A 201 8.64 -13.76 2.65
N VAL A 202 7.76 -13.11 3.41
CA VAL A 202 6.52 -12.48 2.92
C VAL A 202 6.86 -11.24 2.11
N ALA A 203 6.21 -11.06 0.95
CA ALA A 203 6.29 -9.84 0.18
C ALA A 203 5.20 -8.85 0.60
N TYR A 204 5.50 -7.55 0.51
CA TYR A 204 4.57 -6.49 0.89
C TYR A 204 4.29 -5.50 -0.24
N LEU A 205 3.03 -5.06 -0.35
CA LEU A 205 2.69 -3.75 -0.89
C LEU A 205 2.45 -2.82 0.29
N PHE A 206 3.39 -1.94 0.60
CA PHE A 206 3.34 -1.07 1.77
C PHE A 206 2.84 0.32 1.36
N ILE A 207 1.58 0.61 1.68
CA ILE A 207 0.92 1.88 1.38
C ILE A 207 1.10 2.81 2.56
N ALA A 208 1.69 3.99 2.34
CA ALA A 208 1.75 5.03 3.35
C ALA A 208 1.79 6.43 2.72
N HIS A 209 1.57 7.45 3.52
CA HIS A 209 1.73 8.86 3.13
C HIS A 209 3.07 9.43 3.57
N ASP A 210 3.76 8.80 4.51
CA ASP A 210 5.09 9.21 5.00
C ASP A 210 6.20 8.52 4.20
N LEU A 211 6.93 9.32 3.43
CA LEU A 211 8.04 8.86 2.60
C LEU A 211 9.21 8.29 3.39
N LEU A 212 9.48 8.80 4.62
CA LEU A 212 10.58 8.29 5.45
C LEU A 212 10.28 6.88 5.95
N VAL A 213 9.04 6.64 6.36
CA VAL A 213 8.59 5.31 6.75
C VAL A 213 8.73 4.32 5.59
N VAL A 214 8.27 4.73 4.41
CA VAL A 214 8.31 3.87 3.21
C VAL A 214 9.75 3.64 2.75
N GLN A 215 10.61 4.65 2.78
CA GLN A 215 12.04 4.48 2.48
C GLN A 215 12.70 3.42 3.36
N HIS A 216 12.37 3.41 4.65
CA HIS A 216 12.99 2.50 5.60
C HIS A 216 12.67 1.03 5.31
N ILE A 217 11.40 0.72 5.00
CA ILE A 217 10.94 -0.67 4.84
C ILE A 217 10.95 -1.17 3.39
N SER A 218 11.05 -0.28 2.39
CA SER A 218 10.82 -0.66 0.99
C SER A 218 12.11 -0.87 0.20
N ASN A 219 12.11 -1.87 -0.67
CA ASN A 219 13.16 -2.07 -1.66
C ASN A 219 13.01 -1.10 -2.84
N ARG A 220 11.78 -0.93 -3.32
CA ARG A 220 11.41 0.03 -4.37
C ARG A 220 10.21 0.85 -3.93
N ILE A 221 10.09 2.04 -4.50
CA ILE A 221 8.98 2.96 -4.20
C ILE A 221 8.29 3.36 -5.50
N ALA A 222 6.97 3.22 -5.53
CA ALA A 222 6.10 3.76 -6.57
C ALA A 222 5.39 5.01 -6.04
N VAL A 223 5.53 6.13 -6.74
CA VAL A 223 4.89 7.40 -6.42
C VAL A 223 3.63 7.54 -7.25
N MET A 224 2.50 7.74 -6.58
CA MET A 224 1.18 7.79 -7.21
C MET A 224 0.57 9.19 -7.12
N TYR A 225 0.04 9.68 -8.25
CA TYR A 225 -0.66 10.95 -8.35
C TYR A 225 -1.93 10.81 -9.19
N LEU A 226 -3.09 11.18 -8.63
CA LEU A 226 -4.40 11.15 -9.30
C LEU A 226 -4.65 9.87 -10.12
N GLY A 227 -4.51 8.70 -9.49
CA GLY A 227 -4.79 7.40 -10.11
C GLY A 227 -3.69 6.83 -11.00
N HIS A 228 -2.54 7.50 -11.13
CA HIS A 228 -1.42 7.07 -11.98
C HIS A 228 -0.12 6.94 -11.19
N VAL A 229 0.72 5.95 -11.54
CA VAL A 229 2.12 5.91 -11.11
C VAL A 229 2.90 6.91 -11.95
N VAL A 230 3.56 7.86 -11.29
CA VAL A 230 4.33 8.91 -11.97
C VAL A 230 5.83 8.67 -11.90
N GLU A 231 6.29 7.91 -10.92
CA GLU A 231 7.69 7.51 -10.76
C GLU A 231 7.77 6.20 -9.99
N LEU A 232 8.70 5.30 -10.36
CA LEU A 232 8.98 4.06 -9.67
C LEU A 232 10.47 3.77 -9.79
N ALA A 233 11.17 3.60 -8.65
CA ALA A 233 12.60 3.30 -8.62
C ALA A 233 12.99 2.54 -7.35
N ASP A 234 14.27 2.13 -7.25
CA ASP A 234 14.89 1.73 -5.99
C ASP A 234 14.67 2.81 -4.93
N ALA A 235 14.42 2.41 -3.69
CA ALA A 235 14.05 3.34 -2.62
C ALA A 235 15.13 4.40 -2.38
N ASN A 236 16.42 4.00 -2.36
CA ASN A 236 17.52 4.93 -2.12
C ASN A 236 17.76 5.84 -3.34
N GLU A 237 17.63 5.32 -4.55
CA GLU A 237 17.76 6.09 -5.78
C GLU A 237 16.67 7.15 -5.86
N LEU A 238 15.41 6.80 -5.63
CA LEU A 238 14.28 7.72 -5.64
C LEU A 238 14.45 8.86 -4.63
N MET A 239 15.00 8.55 -3.45
CA MET A 239 15.22 9.55 -2.40
C MET A 239 16.40 10.48 -2.72
N SER A 240 17.44 9.98 -3.38
CA SER A 240 18.67 10.76 -3.70
C SER A 240 18.55 11.55 -5.02
N ASP A 241 17.86 11.00 -6.01
CA ASP A 241 17.75 11.58 -7.36
C ASP A 241 16.32 11.44 -7.95
N PRO A 242 15.32 12.07 -7.31
CA PRO A 242 13.95 12.06 -7.82
C PRO A 242 13.87 12.78 -9.16
N LYS A 243 13.30 12.12 -10.15
CA LYS A 243 13.19 12.66 -11.52
C LYS A 243 11.88 13.44 -11.71
N HIS A 244 10.75 12.88 -11.30
CA HIS A 244 9.45 13.52 -11.52
C HIS A 244 9.27 14.76 -10.63
N PRO A 245 8.80 15.91 -11.17
CA PRO A 245 8.64 17.14 -10.38
C PRO A 245 7.72 17.02 -9.17
N TYR A 246 6.73 16.14 -9.21
CA TYR A 246 5.87 15.84 -8.07
C TYR A 246 6.65 15.14 -6.94
N THR A 247 7.46 14.13 -7.27
CA THR A 247 8.31 13.43 -6.30
C THR A 247 9.30 14.40 -5.64
N GLN A 248 9.91 15.29 -6.44
CA GLN A 248 10.80 16.35 -5.93
C GLN A 248 10.06 17.24 -4.91
N SER A 249 8.81 17.60 -5.18
CA SER A 249 8.03 18.42 -4.26
C SER A 249 7.68 17.69 -2.97
N LEU A 250 7.27 16.41 -3.07
CA LEU A 250 7.00 15.57 -1.89
C LEU A 250 8.25 15.45 -1.00
N LEU A 251 9.40 15.12 -1.59
CA LEU A 251 10.67 14.99 -0.86
C LEU A 251 11.16 16.33 -0.28
N SER A 252 10.87 17.45 -0.96
CA SER A 252 11.20 18.78 -0.43
C SER A 252 10.42 19.12 0.84
N ALA A 253 9.24 18.54 1.02
CA ALA A 253 8.37 18.75 2.18
C ALA A 253 8.72 17.89 3.39
N VAL A 254 9.53 16.82 3.20
CA VAL A 254 9.98 15.94 4.29
C VAL A 254 10.80 16.73 5.31
N PRO A 255 10.45 16.71 6.62
CA PRO A 255 11.20 17.39 7.65
C PRO A 255 12.61 16.81 7.80
N ILE A 256 13.60 17.67 7.94
CA ILE A 256 14.99 17.28 8.25
C ILE A 256 15.20 17.52 9.75
N PRO A 257 15.63 16.51 10.53
CA PRO A 257 15.81 16.65 11.98
C PRO A 257 16.91 17.65 12.36
N ASP A 258 17.95 17.86 11.50
CA ASP A 258 19.01 18.83 11.75
C ASP A 258 18.57 20.25 11.39
N PRO A 259 18.46 21.18 12.38
CA PRO A 259 18.03 22.56 12.16
C PRO A 259 18.96 23.34 11.21
N ARG A 260 20.23 23.01 11.13
CA ARG A 260 21.21 23.69 10.27
C ARG A 260 20.97 23.36 8.80
N THR A 261 20.70 22.08 8.52
CA THR A 261 20.39 21.60 7.19
C THR A 261 18.95 21.96 6.77
N ALA A 262 18.00 21.91 7.71
CA ALA A 262 16.62 22.29 7.46
C ALA A 262 16.46 23.75 6.99
N ARG A 263 17.25 24.69 7.56
CA ARG A 263 17.24 26.12 7.16
C ARG A 263 17.77 26.36 5.74
N LYS A 264 18.59 25.44 5.20
CA LYS A 264 19.18 25.54 3.86
C LYS A 264 18.31 24.86 2.79
N LYS A 265 17.34 24.02 3.21
CA LYS A 265 16.48 23.28 2.28
C LYS A 265 15.40 24.20 1.70
N ASN A 266 15.47 24.43 0.40
CA ASN A 266 14.41 25.14 -0.32
C ASN A 266 13.20 24.22 -0.50
N ARG A 267 12.12 24.45 0.27
CA ARG A 267 10.86 23.75 0.08
C ARG A 267 10.24 24.16 -1.26
N ILE A 268 9.89 23.18 -2.07
CA ILE A 268 9.15 23.39 -3.32
C ILE A 268 7.67 23.50 -2.94
N VAL A 269 7.13 24.72 -2.96
CA VAL A 269 5.71 24.95 -2.74
C VAL A 269 4.99 24.73 -4.07
N LEU A 270 4.04 23.78 -4.07
CA LEU A 270 3.19 23.57 -5.23
C LEU A 270 2.09 24.64 -5.26
N GLU A 271 1.95 25.29 -6.41
CA GLU A 271 0.89 26.27 -6.64
C GLU A 271 -0.42 25.57 -7.05
N GLY A 272 -1.55 26.10 -6.59
CA GLY A 272 -2.88 25.58 -6.89
C GLY A 272 -3.29 24.34 -6.08
N ASP A 273 -4.60 24.06 -6.15
CA ASP A 273 -5.21 22.93 -5.46
C ASP A 273 -5.01 21.61 -6.22
N VAL A 274 -5.13 20.50 -5.50
CA VAL A 274 -5.18 19.17 -6.12
C VAL A 274 -6.41 19.08 -7.01
N PRO A 275 -6.26 18.82 -8.32
CA PRO A 275 -7.42 18.67 -9.19
C PRO A 275 -8.37 17.58 -8.71
N SER A 276 -9.66 17.81 -8.91
CA SER A 276 -10.65 16.81 -8.58
C SER A 276 -10.49 15.57 -9.47
N PRO A 277 -10.45 14.37 -8.91
CA PRO A 277 -10.39 13.12 -9.69
C PRO A 277 -11.64 12.89 -10.54
N LEU A 278 -12.73 13.64 -10.33
CA LEU A 278 -13.91 13.69 -11.20
C LEU A 278 -13.73 14.59 -12.43
N LYS A 279 -12.75 15.51 -12.40
CA LYS A 279 -12.44 16.45 -13.48
C LYS A 279 -10.93 16.51 -13.67
N MET A 280 -10.37 15.39 -14.09
CA MET A 280 -8.94 15.30 -14.33
C MET A 280 -8.48 16.26 -15.42
N PRO A 281 -7.29 16.89 -15.27
CA PRO A 281 -6.68 17.67 -16.35
C PRO A 281 -6.44 16.80 -17.59
N SER A 282 -6.53 17.38 -18.78
CA SER A 282 -6.09 16.72 -20.03
C SER A 282 -4.58 16.49 -20.00
N GLY A 283 -4.09 15.48 -20.70
CA GLY A 283 -2.66 15.19 -20.78
C GLY A 283 -2.07 14.77 -19.43
N CYS A 284 -0.92 15.34 -19.04
CA CYS A 284 -0.27 15.05 -17.77
C CYS A 284 -1.13 15.49 -16.57
N PRO A 285 -1.50 14.58 -15.64
CA PRO A 285 -2.35 14.92 -14.48
C PRO A 285 -1.73 16.00 -13.58
N PHE A 286 -0.41 16.05 -13.52
CA PHE A 286 0.33 16.98 -12.64
C PHE A 286 0.55 18.36 -13.30
N ARG A 287 0.25 18.57 -14.60
CA ARG A 287 0.58 19.80 -15.35
C ARG A 287 0.10 21.09 -14.72
N THR A 288 -1.04 21.08 -14.05
CA THR A 288 -1.65 22.28 -13.42
C THR A 288 -0.88 22.78 -12.18
N ARG A 289 -0.02 21.93 -11.61
CA ARG A 289 0.82 22.25 -10.43
C ARG A 289 2.32 22.14 -10.75
N CYS A 290 2.66 21.79 -12.00
CA CYS A 290 4.03 21.57 -12.42
C CYS A 290 4.65 22.87 -12.95
N ARG A 291 5.72 23.35 -12.32
CA ARG A 291 6.49 24.53 -12.77
C ARG A 291 7.23 24.33 -14.09
N TYR A 292 7.37 23.08 -14.54
CA TYR A 292 8.01 22.70 -15.79
C TYR A 292 7.02 22.29 -16.89
N ALA A 293 5.72 22.58 -16.69
CA ALA A 293 4.70 22.19 -17.66
C ALA A 293 4.93 22.86 -19.02
N THR A 294 4.80 22.07 -20.09
CA THR A 294 4.90 22.49 -21.49
C THR A 294 3.55 22.28 -22.20
N GLU A 295 3.41 22.74 -23.43
CA GLU A 295 2.24 22.49 -24.26
C GLU A 295 1.99 20.98 -24.48
N GLN A 296 3.06 20.20 -24.66
CA GLN A 296 2.96 18.74 -24.76
C GLN A 296 2.30 18.11 -23.53
N CYS A 297 2.63 18.61 -22.33
CA CYS A 297 1.99 18.14 -21.10
C CYS A 297 0.47 18.40 -21.07
N ALA A 298 -0.05 19.36 -21.84
CA ALA A 298 -1.48 19.63 -21.94
C ALA A 298 -2.18 18.73 -22.97
N MET A 299 -1.47 18.31 -23.99
CA MET A 299 -2.00 17.53 -25.11
C MET A 299 -2.01 16.03 -24.81
N GLU A 300 -0.94 15.51 -24.20
CA GLU A 300 -0.74 14.07 -24.04
C GLU A 300 -0.18 13.72 -22.68
N ARG A 301 -0.62 12.57 -22.12
CA ARG A 301 -0.09 12.02 -20.90
C ARG A 301 1.23 11.28 -21.21
N PRO A 302 2.32 11.55 -20.45
CA PRO A 302 3.54 10.77 -20.58
C PRO A 302 3.34 9.34 -20.07
N ASP A 303 3.89 8.37 -20.80
CA ASP A 303 3.96 6.99 -20.36
C ASP A 303 5.08 6.83 -19.30
N LEU A 304 4.93 5.81 -18.47
CA LEU A 304 5.94 5.41 -17.50
C LEU A 304 7.08 4.70 -18.24
N THR A 305 8.22 5.36 -18.43
CA THR A 305 9.36 4.86 -19.23
C THR A 305 10.62 4.76 -18.39
N ASP A 306 11.47 3.75 -18.68
CA ASP A 306 12.76 3.58 -18.03
C ASP A 306 13.73 4.69 -18.45
N ARG A 307 14.28 5.39 -17.47
CA ARG A 307 15.29 6.43 -17.63
C ARG A 307 16.70 5.93 -17.30
N GLY A 308 16.87 4.63 -17.22
CA GLY A 308 18.10 3.91 -16.91
C GLY A 308 18.06 3.24 -15.54
N GLY A 309 18.61 2.02 -15.46
CA GLY A 309 18.73 1.28 -14.21
C GLY A 309 17.41 0.78 -13.59
N GLY A 310 16.29 0.79 -14.34
CA GLY A 310 14.98 0.45 -13.80
C GLY A 310 14.26 1.63 -13.13
N HIS A 311 14.79 2.86 -13.26
CA HIS A 311 14.14 4.09 -12.79
C HIS A 311 13.07 4.55 -13.79
N MET A 312 11.84 4.19 -13.51
CA MET A 312 10.69 4.48 -14.35
C MET A 312 10.09 5.85 -14.06
N VAL A 313 9.87 6.68 -15.07
CA VAL A 313 9.37 8.06 -14.91
C VAL A 313 8.33 8.40 -15.98
N ALA A 314 7.18 8.95 -15.56
CA ALA A 314 6.13 9.45 -16.44
C ALA A 314 6.26 10.98 -16.61
N CYS A 315 7.28 11.44 -17.31
CA CYS A 315 7.52 12.87 -17.54
C CYS A 315 8.16 13.14 -18.89
N TRP A 316 7.67 14.14 -19.63
CA TRP A 316 8.24 14.57 -20.91
C TRP A 316 9.59 15.31 -20.75
N ASN A 317 9.78 15.98 -19.63
CA ASN A 317 10.89 16.91 -19.40
C ASN A 317 12.04 16.31 -18.58
N LYS A 318 11.99 15.00 -18.26
CA LYS A 318 12.98 14.31 -17.41
C LYS A 318 13.37 12.96 -18.00
#